data_f51e235d08e270317fc0ea94d72481bc
#
_entry.id   f51e235d08e270317fc0ea94d72481bc
#
_cell.length_a   1.000
_cell.length_b   1.000
_cell.length_c   1.000
_cell.angle_alpha   90.00
_cell.angle_beta   90.00
_cell.angle_gamma   90.00
#
_symmetry.space_group_name_H-M   'P 1'
#
loop_
_entity.id
_entity.type
_entity.pdbx_description
1 polymer ?
#
loop_
_entity_poly.entity_id
_entity_poly.type
_entity_poly.pdbx_seq_one_letter_code
_entity_poly.pdbx_strand_id
1 'polypeptide(L)'
;MQNFDILILTAANEAQAEGYRAQLAWRCANGLIPPGTETRVITDPGGRRVGSLGATLNVLAQVADGRGEVAFAGRRILICHSGGDSRRTPAYAAQGKVFTPVPTTGPAGQPLALFDLILRTVSALPAPA
;
A
#
# COMPACT_ATOMS: atom_id res chain seq x y z
N MET A 1 -17.95 -5.64 2.73
CA MET A 1 -16.59 -5.06 2.58
C MET A 1 -16.50 -4.38 1.21
N GLN A 2 -16.00 -3.19 1.19
CA GLN A 2 -15.80 -2.49 -0.07
C GLN A 2 -14.38 -2.71 -0.59
N ASN A 3 -14.27 -3.07 -1.85
CA ASN A 3 -12.97 -3.27 -2.49
C ASN A 3 -12.43 -1.96 -3.05
N PHE A 4 -11.13 -1.83 -3.09
CA PHE A 4 -10.43 -0.77 -3.80
C PHE A 4 -10.09 -1.24 -5.22
N ASP A 5 -10.17 -0.31 -6.18
CA ASP A 5 -9.74 -0.59 -7.55
C ASP A 5 -8.23 -0.58 -7.65
N ILE A 6 -7.58 0.36 -6.93
CA ILE A 6 -6.13 0.49 -6.88
C ILE A 6 -5.68 0.61 -5.43
N LEU A 7 -4.69 -0.19 -5.06
CA LEU A 7 -4.00 -0.15 -3.77
C LEU A 7 -2.55 0.24 -4.01
N ILE A 8 -2.12 1.35 -3.42
CA ILE A 8 -0.80 1.92 -3.63
C ILE A 8 -0.04 2.00 -2.31
N LEU A 9 1.17 1.43 -2.30
CA LEU A 9 2.14 1.64 -1.23
C LEU A 9 3.22 2.61 -1.71
N THR A 10 3.55 3.59 -0.90
CA THR A 10 4.71 4.43 -1.15
C THR A 10 5.94 3.83 -0.47
N ALA A 11 7.07 3.89 -1.14
CA ALA A 11 8.34 3.37 -0.66
C ALA A 11 9.42 4.46 -0.71
N ALA A 12 10.39 4.40 0.19
CA ALA A 12 11.46 5.38 0.26
C ALA A 12 12.47 5.24 -0.90
N ASN A 13 12.68 4.01 -1.36
CA ASN A 13 13.65 3.69 -2.41
C ASN A 13 13.27 2.38 -3.13
N GLU A 14 13.99 2.05 -4.18
CA GLU A 14 13.69 0.87 -5.00
C GLU A 14 13.90 -0.45 -4.25
N ALA A 15 14.90 -0.54 -3.38
CA ALA A 15 15.12 -1.76 -2.59
C ALA A 15 13.93 -2.06 -1.67
N GLN A 16 13.38 -1.04 -1.02
CA GLN A 16 12.16 -1.16 -0.21
C GLN A 16 10.97 -1.50 -1.09
N ALA A 17 10.86 -0.88 -2.27
CA ALA A 17 9.78 -1.13 -3.21
C ALA A 17 9.74 -2.57 -3.70
N GLU A 18 10.88 -3.20 -3.98
CA GLU A 18 10.95 -4.62 -4.36
C GLU A 18 10.39 -5.52 -3.25
N GLY A 19 10.77 -5.26 -2.00
CA GLY A 19 10.23 -5.98 -0.85
C GLY A 19 8.70 -5.83 -0.75
N TYR A 20 8.20 -4.63 -0.95
CA TYR A 20 6.76 -4.36 -0.93
C TYR A 20 6.01 -5.05 -2.06
N ARG A 21 6.57 -5.08 -3.26
CA ARG A 21 5.97 -5.80 -4.40
C ARG A 21 5.84 -7.30 -4.10
N ALA A 22 6.88 -7.89 -3.51
CA ALA A 22 6.84 -9.30 -3.10
C ALA A 22 5.76 -9.54 -2.03
N GLN A 23 5.64 -8.66 -1.05
CA GLN A 23 4.62 -8.74 -0.01
C GLN A 23 3.20 -8.63 -0.58
N LEU A 24 2.98 -7.72 -1.52
CA LEU A 24 1.68 -7.58 -2.17
C LEU A 24 1.36 -8.78 -3.06
N ALA A 25 2.33 -9.27 -3.85
CA ALA A 25 2.15 -10.44 -4.71
C ALA A 25 1.77 -11.68 -3.89
N TRP A 26 2.42 -11.91 -2.76
CA TRP A 26 2.08 -13.01 -1.86
C TRP A 26 0.63 -12.89 -1.34
N ARG A 27 0.20 -11.69 -0.98
CA ARG A 27 -1.16 -11.43 -0.50
C ARG A 27 -2.22 -11.63 -1.57
N CYS A 28 -1.93 -11.20 -2.78
CA CYS A 28 -2.82 -11.48 -3.92
C CYS A 28 -2.97 -12.99 -4.14
N ALA A 29 -1.86 -13.73 -4.12
CA ALA A 29 -1.86 -15.18 -4.30
C ALA A 29 -2.58 -15.94 -3.18
N ASN A 30 -2.60 -15.39 -1.97
CA ASN A 30 -3.19 -16.02 -0.79
C ASN A 30 -4.59 -15.47 -0.41
N GLY A 31 -5.20 -14.70 -1.29
CA GLY A 31 -6.58 -14.21 -1.09
C GLY A 31 -6.74 -13.11 -0.03
N LEU A 32 -5.66 -12.50 0.43
CA LEU A 32 -5.70 -11.40 1.41
C LEU A 32 -5.97 -10.03 0.74
N ILE A 33 -5.71 -9.93 -0.56
CA ILE A 33 -6.11 -8.79 -1.39
C ILE A 33 -7.14 -9.31 -2.39
N PRO A 34 -8.32 -8.66 -2.50
CA PRO A 34 -9.36 -9.13 -3.41
C PRO A 34 -8.89 -9.20 -4.86
N PRO A 35 -9.32 -10.22 -5.62
CA PRO A 35 -9.07 -10.29 -7.05
C PRO A 35 -9.71 -9.06 -7.73
N GLY A 36 -9.02 -8.48 -8.70
CA GLY A 36 -9.45 -7.26 -9.39
C GLY A 36 -8.91 -5.97 -8.80
N THR A 37 -8.32 -6.01 -7.60
CA THR A 37 -7.59 -4.85 -7.06
C THR A 37 -6.21 -4.79 -7.70
N GLU A 38 -5.94 -3.70 -8.43
CA GLU A 38 -4.60 -3.41 -8.94
C GLU A 38 -3.69 -2.98 -7.78
N THR A 39 -2.49 -3.54 -7.70
CA THR A 39 -1.50 -3.13 -6.69
C THR A 39 -0.34 -2.41 -7.35
N ARG A 40 0.09 -1.32 -6.73
CA ARG A 40 1.26 -0.54 -7.17
C ARG A 40 2.14 -0.21 -5.99
N VAL A 41 3.44 -0.15 -6.23
CA VAL A 41 4.42 0.42 -5.30
C VAL A 41 5.10 1.58 -6.00
N ILE A 42 5.06 2.75 -5.39
CA ILE A 42 5.59 3.99 -5.95
C ILE A 42 6.67 4.52 -5.02
N THR A 43 7.87 4.70 -5.55
CA THR A 43 9.00 5.23 -4.81
C THR A 43 8.96 6.76 -4.75
N ASP A 44 9.56 7.33 -3.72
CA ASP A 44 9.81 8.76 -3.65
C ASP A 44 10.69 9.21 -4.83
N PRO A 45 10.43 10.39 -5.43
CA PRO A 45 11.16 10.87 -6.59
C PRO A 45 12.67 10.94 -6.34
N GLY A 46 13.47 10.25 -7.16
CA GLY A 46 14.92 10.21 -7.05
C GLY A 46 15.45 9.63 -5.73
N GLY A 47 14.64 8.83 -5.02
CA GLY A 47 15.00 8.29 -3.71
C GLY A 47 15.06 9.34 -2.61
N ARG A 48 14.55 10.53 -2.86
CA ARG A 48 14.52 11.64 -1.90
C ARG A 48 13.23 11.65 -1.09
N ARG A 49 13.37 11.86 0.18
CA ARG A 49 12.25 12.00 1.09
C ARG A 49 11.48 13.29 0.80
N VAL A 50 10.21 13.17 0.42
CA VAL A 50 9.34 14.31 0.05
C VAL A 50 8.21 14.57 1.05
N GLY A 51 8.14 13.77 2.13
CA GLY A 51 7.04 13.82 3.10
C GLY A 51 5.75 13.24 2.54
N SER A 52 4.72 13.14 3.38
CA SER A 52 3.44 12.51 3.01
C SER A 52 2.70 13.31 1.91
N LEU A 53 2.72 14.64 1.97
CA LEU A 53 2.10 15.47 0.93
C LEU A 53 2.79 15.30 -0.42
N GLY A 54 4.13 15.38 -0.44
CA GLY A 54 4.92 15.19 -1.67
C GLY A 54 4.75 13.79 -2.24
N ALA A 55 4.70 12.77 -1.40
CA ALA A 55 4.44 11.39 -1.82
C ALA A 55 3.03 11.24 -2.41
N THR A 56 2.02 11.87 -1.81
CA THR A 56 0.65 11.88 -2.35
C THR A 56 0.59 12.51 -3.72
N LEU A 57 1.19 13.70 -3.89
CA LEU A 57 1.22 14.38 -5.17
C LEU A 57 1.93 13.57 -6.25
N ASN A 58 3.05 12.93 -5.89
CA ASN A 58 3.77 12.05 -6.80
C ASN A 58 2.92 10.85 -7.24
N VAL A 59 2.22 10.22 -6.30
CA VAL A 59 1.30 9.11 -6.59
C VAL A 59 0.19 9.56 -7.52
N LEU A 60 -0.46 10.68 -7.23
CA LEU A 60 -1.54 11.21 -8.07
C LEU A 60 -1.04 11.52 -9.48
N ALA A 61 0.14 12.11 -9.62
CA ALA A 61 0.72 12.38 -10.93
C ALA A 61 0.98 11.09 -11.72
N GLN A 62 1.49 10.05 -11.08
CA GLN A 62 1.76 8.76 -11.73
C GLN A 62 0.48 8.00 -12.09
N VAL A 63 -0.56 8.05 -11.25
CA VAL A 63 -1.85 7.45 -11.57
C VAL A 63 -2.53 8.19 -12.72
N ALA A 64 -2.46 9.52 -12.72
CA ALA A 64 -3.00 10.34 -13.81
C ALA A 64 -2.34 10.04 -15.15
N ASP A 65 -1.03 9.83 -15.17
CA ASP A 65 -0.23 9.46 -16.35
C ASP A 65 -0.61 10.31 -17.60
N GLY A 66 -0.69 11.63 -17.41
CA GLY A 66 -1.07 12.58 -18.46
C GLY A 66 -2.56 12.60 -18.84
N ARG A 67 -3.40 11.76 -18.25
CA ARG A 67 -4.83 11.67 -18.56
C ARG A 67 -5.72 12.61 -17.73
N GLY A 68 -5.14 13.31 -16.74
CA GLY A 68 -5.88 14.22 -15.87
C GLY A 68 -6.92 13.49 -14.98
N GLU A 69 -8.02 14.15 -14.71
CA GLU A 69 -9.08 13.65 -13.80
C GLU A 69 -9.74 12.35 -14.26
N VAL A 70 -9.73 12.06 -15.56
CA VAL A 70 -10.31 10.83 -16.12
C VAL A 70 -9.68 9.57 -15.52
N ALA A 71 -8.41 9.63 -15.13
CA ALA A 71 -7.73 8.50 -14.52
C ALA A 71 -8.32 8.10 -13.15
N PHE A 72 -9.03 8.99 -12.50
CA PHE A 72 -9.61 8.80 -11.16
C PHE A 72 -11.12 8.54 -11.19
N ALA A 73 -11.77 8.85 -12.32
CA ALA A 73 -13.23 8.80 -12.42
C ALA A 73 -13.79 7.40 -12.09
N GLY A 74 -14.67 7.35 -11.11
CA GLY A 74 -15.33 6.10 -10.69
C GLY A 74 -14.42 5.09 -10.01
N ARG A 75 -13.19 5.45 -9.65
CA ARG A 75 -12.22 4.55 -9.01
C ARG A 75 -12.05 4.84 -7.53
N ARG A 76 -11.98 3.79 -6.74
CA ARG A 76 -11.60 3.84 -5.33
C ARG A 76 -10.12 3.51 -5.19
N ILE A 77 -9.36 4.48 -4.75
CA ILE A 77 -7.89 4.38 -4.62
C ILE A 77 -7.52 4.49 -3.15
N LEU A 78 -6.79 3.50 -2.66
CA LEU A 78 -6.18 3.55 -1.32
C LEU A 78 -4.69 3.79 -1.46
N ILE A 79 -4.21 4.87 -0.86
CA ILE A 79 -2.78 5.17 -0.76
C ILE A 79 -2.34 4.91 0.68
N CYS A 80 -1.39 4.01 0.85
CA CYS A 80 -0.78 3.73 2.13
C CYS A 80 0.66 4.26 2.13
N HIS A 81 0.90 5.30 2.91
CA HIS A 81 2.23 5.87 3.07
C HIS A 81 3.06 5.03 4.03
N SER A 82 3.96 4.25 3.47
CA SER A 82 4.80 3.30 4.22
C SER A 82 6.30 3.52 4.04
N GLY A 83 6.69 4.52 3.28
CA GLY A 83 8.07 4.96 3.17
C GLY A 83 8.57 5.56 4.48
N GLY A 84 9.86 5.41 4.76
CA GLY A 84 10.51 5.97 5.94
C GLY A 84 11.54 5.04 6.54
N ASP A 85 12.31 5.54 7.48
CA ASP A 85 13.45 4.84 8.06
C ASP A 85 13.05 3.83 9.13
N SER A 86 11.80 3.82 9.55
CA SER A 86 11.27 2.97 10.64
C SER A 86 12.15 3.03 11.92
N ARG A 87 12.62 4.23 12.27
CA ARG A 87 13.56 4.44 13.37
C ARG A 87 13.03 3.96 14.72
N ARG A 88 11.70 3.95 14.89
CA ARG A 88 11.04 3.49 16.12
C ARG A 88 10.96 1.98 16.23
N THR A 89 11.14 1.27 15.11
CA THR A 89 11.11 -0.19 15.01
C THR A 89 12.25 -0.68 14.13
N PRO A 90 13.52 -0.54 14.57
CA PRO A 90 14.70 -0.83 13.73
C PRO A 90 14.75 -2.26 13.22
N ALA A 91 14.21 -3.22 13.97
CA ALA A 91 14.17 -4.63 13.58
C ALA A 91 13.36 -4.87 12.29
N TYR A 92 12.44 -3.97 11.95
CA TYR A 92 11.58 -4.06 10.76
C TYR A 92 11.86 -2.96 9.74
N ALA A 93 12.94 -2.21 9.90
CA ALA A 93 13.26 -1.09 9.01
C ALA A 93 13.41 -1.52 7.55
N ALA A 94 14.06 -2.67 7.31
CA ALA A 94 14.26 -3.21 5.96
C ALA A 94 12.97 -3.67 5.29
N GLN A 95 12.02 -4.17 6.07
CA GLN A 95 10.74 -4.68 5.59
C GLN A 95 9.63 -3.62 5.56
N GLY A 96 9.90 -2.47 6.20
CA GLY A 96 8.88 -1.46 6.46
C GLY A 96 7.96 -1.84 7.62
N LYS A 97 7.66 -0.89 8.50
CA LYS A 97 6.81 -1.10 9.69
C LYS A 97 5.41 -1.64 9.37
N VAL A 98 4.92 -1.35 8.18
CA VAL A 98 3.58 -1.78 7.73
C VAL A 98 3.48 -3.30 7.61
N PHE A 99 4.60 -3.98 7.40
CA PHE A 99 4.66 -5.45 7.32
C PHE A 99 5.16 -6.10 8.62
N THR A 100 5.10 -5.38 9.74
CA THR A 100 5.35 -5.97 11.06
C THR A 100 4.37 -7.09 11.32
N PRO A 101 4.84 -8.31 11.66
CA PRO A 101 3.94 -9.44 11.97
C PRO A 101 3.04 -9.13 13.17
N VAL A 102 1.81 -9.62 13.12
CA VAL A 102 0.85 -9.52 14.22
C VAL A 102 0.45 -10.91 14.71
N PRO A 103 0.10 -11.09 16.00
CA PRO A 103 -0.17 -12.40 16.59
C PRO A 103 -1.59 -12.88 16.26
N THR A 104 -1.95 -12.91 14.99
CA THR A 104 -3.24 -13.40 14.51
C THR A 104 -3.08 -13.98 13.12
N THR A 105 -4.08 -14.72 12.68
CA THR A 105 -4.10 -15.38 11.37
C THR A 105 -5.30 -14.92 10.54
N GLY A 106 -5.16 -15.06 9.23
CA GLY A 106 -6.22 -14.84 8.28
C GLY A 106 -7.23 -15.98 8.24
N PRO A 107 -8.30 -15.86 7.42
CA PRO A 107 -9.38 -16.87 7.33
C PRO A 107 -8.90 -18.26 6.93
N ALA A 108 -7.81 -18.39 6.17
CA ALA A 108 -7.22 -19.66 5.76
C ALA A 108 -5.94 -20.00 6.56
N GLY A 109 -5.75 -19.42 7.74
CA GLY A 109 -4.57 -19.63 8.57
C GLY A 109 -3.32 -18.90 8.12
N GLN A 110 -3.44 -17.94 7.19
CA GLN A 110 -2.30 -17.17 6.71
C GLN A 110 -1.72 -16.28 7.83
N PRO A 111 -0.38 -16.17 7.94
CA PRO A 111 0.22 -15.21 8.84
C PRO A 111 -0.12 -13.78 8.38
N LEU A 112 -0.54 -12.95 9.31
CA LEU A 112 -0.91 -11.56 9.04
C LEU A 112 0.17 -10.58 9.50
N ALA A 113 0.18 -9.42 8.87
CA ALA A 113 0.97 -8.26 9.26
C ALA A 113 0.03 -7.08 9.59
N LEU A 114 0.61 -6.01 10.11
CA LEU A 114 -0.13 -4.77 10.40
C LEU A 114 -0.88 -4.27 9.16
N PHE A 115 -0.26 -4.38 7.98
CA PHE A 115 -0.88 -4.02 6.70
C PHE A 115 -2.26 -4.70 6.50
N ASP A 116 -2.35 -5.99 6.81
CA ASP A 116 -3.59 -6.75 6.62
C ASP A 116 -4.71 -6.26 7.53
N LEU A 117 -4.37 -5.86 8.75
CA LEU A 117 -5.34 -5.27 9.69
C LEU A 117 -5.79 -3.88 9.22
N ILE A 118 -4.86 -3.07 8.74
CA ILE A 118 -5.18 -1.75 8.18
C ILE A 118 -6.12 -1.90 6.99
N LEU A 119 -5.78 -2.76 6.04
CA LEU A 119 -6.58 -2.99 4.84
C LEU A 119 -8.00 -3.45 5.20
N ARG A 120 -8.12 -4.39 6.13
CA ARG A 120 -9.41 -4.87 6.62
C ARG A 120 -10.23 -3.75 7.25
N THR A 121 -9.61 -2.95 8.10
CA THR A 121 -10.27 -1.84 8.79
C THR A 121 -10.77 -0.79 7.80
N VAL A 122 -9.93 -0.37 6.87
CA VAL A 122 -10.28 0.66 5.88
C VAL A 122 -11.35 0.14 4.90
N SER A 123 -11.27 -1.14 4.53
CA SER A 123 -12.28 -1.77 3.66
C SER A 123 -13.67 -1.89 4.33
N ALA A 124 -13.73 -1.85 5.64
CA ALA A 124 -14.99 -1.88 6.40
C ALA A 124 -15.66 -0.49 6.51
N LEU A 125 -14.95 0.59 6.18
CA LEU A 125 -15.52 1.94 6.19
C LEU A 125 -16.57 2.08 5.09
N PRO A 126 -17.70 2.78 5.37
CA PRO A 126 -18.70 3.03 4.33
C PRO A 126 -18.11 3.88 3.20
N ALA A 127 -18.61 3.66 1.97
CA ALA A 127 -18.27 4.56 0.88
C ALA A 127 -18.79 5.96 1.18
N PRO A 128 -18.07 7.01 0.78
CA PRO A 128 -18.63 8.35 0.80
C PRO A 128 -19.91 8.37 -0.06
N ALA A 129 -20.89 9.08 0.45
CA ALA A 129 -22.15 9.27 -0.26
C ALA A 129 -21.94 10.02 -1.58
#